data_81ea3ffac8cd28c1e4236c5c5c6533d7
#
_entry.id   81ea3ffac8cd28c1e4236c5c5c6533d7
#
_cell.length_a   1.000
_cell.length_b   1.000
_cell.length_c   1.000
_cell.angle_alpha   90.00
_cell.angle_beta   90.00
_cell.angle_gamma   90.00
#
_symmetry.space_group_name_H-M   'P 1'
#
loop_
_entity.id
_entity.type
_entity.pdbx_description
1 polymer ?
#
loop_
_entity_poly.entity_id
_entity_poly.type
_entity_poly.pdbx_seq_one_letter_code
_entity_poly.pdbx_strand_id
1 'polypeptide(L)'
;MKRIQEFRFIYEGDKPCIIDFYADWCGPCKQVAPILRDLAILYKNDIVVYKVNVDKEKELAAAFGIQSIPTFLFIPKEGQPQISMGALPREEFVKQIDTFLLKKK
;
A
#
# COMPACT_ATOMS: atom_id res chain seq x y z
N MET A 1 -0.44 1.10 10.57
CA MET A 1 0.02 1.59 9.25
C MET A 1 0.69 2.95 9.43
N LYS A 2 1.67 3.20 8.63
CA LYS A 2 2.40 4.46 8.69
C LYS A 2 1.90 5.43 7.66
N ARG A 3 1.82 6.72 8.03
CA ARG A 3 1.36 7.77 7.14
C ARG A 3 2.55 8.42 6.46
N ILE A 4 2.48 8.59 5.15
CA ILE A 4 3.51 9.29 4.42
C ILE A 4 3.04 10.72 4.21
N GLN A 5 3.82 11.67 4.70
CA GLN A 5 3.48 13.08 4.62
C GLN A 5 4.54 13.90 3.90
N GLU A 6 5.59 13.29 3.41
CA GLU A 6 6.63 13.98 2.69
C GLU A 6 6.94 13.28 1.40
N PHE A 7 7.34 14.07 0.43
CA PHE A 7 7.65 13.55 -0.86
C PHE A 7 8.81 12.57 -0.84
N ARG A 8 9.74 12.79 0.01
CA ARG A 8 10.88 11.92 -0.06
C ARG A 8 10.71 10.66 0.67
N PHE A 9 10.26 9.78 0.36
CA PHE A 9 9.91 8.66 0.90
C PHE A 9 10.77 7.65 0.45
N ILE A 10 11.05 6.81 0.77
CA ILE A 10 10.92 5.96 0.79
C ILE A 10 11.38 4.74 1.11
N TYR A 11 11.56 3.90 1.01
CA TYR A 11 12.19 2.83 0.82
C TYR A 11 13.31 2.69 1.74
N GLU A 12 13.39 3.29 2.78
CA GLU A 12 14.53 3.10 3.48
C GLU A 12 14.51 1.89 4.31
N GLY A 13 13.66 1.07 4.19
CA GLY A 13 13.61 -0.09 4.99
C GLY A 13 14.21 -1.25 4.26
N ASP A 14 14.60 -2.29 4.97
CA ASP A 14 14.96 -3.51 4.33
C ASP A 14 13.75 -4.35 4.08
N LYS A 15 12.54 -3.87 4.30
CA LYS A 15 11.32 -4.66 4.17
C LYS A 15 10.53 -4.24 2.95
N PRO A 16 9.88 -5.18 2.29
CA PRO A 16 8.91 -4.82 1.27
C PRO A 16 7.77 -4.03 1.88
N CYS A 17 7.03 -3.31 1.07
CA CYS A 17 5.94 -2.49 1.60
C CYS A 17 4.75 -2.44 0.66
N ILE A 18 3.62 -2.02 1.22
CA ILE A 18 2.42 -1.69 0.47
C ILE A 18 2.15 -0.22 0.74
N ILE A 19 1.84 0.52 -0.32
CA ILE A 19 1.38 1.91 -0.18
C ILE A 19 -0.08 1.96 -0.59
N ASP A 20 -0.93 2.42 0.32
CA ASP A 20 -2.37 2.55 0.11
C ASP A 20 -2.69 4.03 -0.16
N PHE A 21 -3.05 4.33 -1.39
CA PHE A 21 -3.49 5.68 -1.77
C PHE A 21 -5.00 5.77 -1.58
N TYR A 22 -5.44 6.65 -0.71
CA TYR A 22 -6.84 6.72 -0.29
C TYR A 22 -7.30 8.17 -0.09
N ALA A 23 -8.59 8.35 0.12
CA ALA A 23 -9.16 9.62 0.58
C ALA A 23 -10.23 9.33 1.62
N ASP A 24 -10.52 10.31 2.47
CA ASP A 24 -11.47 10.14 3.56
C ASP A 24 -12.91 9.93 3.06
N TRP A 25 -13.22 10.47 1.88
CA TRP A 25 -14.56 10.37 1.31
C TRP A 25 -14.78 9.10 0.48
N CYS A 26 -13.78 8.29 0.33
CA CYS A 26 -13.81 7.15 -0.58
C CYS A 26 -14.40 5.92 0.12
N GLY A 27 -15.59 5.50 -0.30
CA GLY A 27 -16.28 4.34 0.28
C GLY A 27 -15.48 3.05 0.17
N PRO A 28 -15.03 2.66 -1.04
CA PRO A 28 -14.21 1.45 -1.18
C PRO A 28 -12.92 1.48 -0.37
N CYS A 29 -12.32 2.66 -0.19
CA CYS A 29 -11.14 2.80 0.65
C CYS A 29 -11.46 2.43 2.10
N LYS A 30 -12.64 2.83 2.58
CA LYS A 30 -13.05 2.53 3.95
C LYS A 30 -13.28 1.05 4.17
N GLN A 31 -13.73 0.33 3.14
CA GLN A 31 -13.93 -1.11 3.23
C GLN A 31 -12.60 -1.85 3.34
N VAL A 32 -11.57 -1.35 2.69
CA VAL A 32 -10.25 -1.98 2.68
C VAL A 32 -9.45 -1.66 3.93
N ALA A 33 -9.68 -0.49 4.53
CA ALA A 33 -8.88 -0.02 5.64
C ALA A 33 -8.75 -1.03 6.80
N PRO A 34 -9.84 -1.67 7.29
CA PRO A 34 -9.69 -2.65 8.36
C PRO A 34 -8.89 -3.89 7.94
N ILE A 35 -9.03 -4.29 6.67
CA ILE A 35 -8.27 -5.41 6.15
C ILE A 35 -6.77 -5.11 6.21
N LEU A 36 -6.38 -3.94 5.74
CA LEU A 36 -4.96 -3.55 5.74
C LEU A 36 -4.41 -3.35 7.14
N ARG A 37 -5.21 -2.80 8.07
CA ARG A 37 -4.77 -2.67 9.45
C ARG A 37 -4.46 -4.04 10.05
N ASP A 38 -5.34 -5.01 9.79
CA ASP A 38 -5.16 -6.36 10.28
C ASP A 38 -3.91 -7.00 9.68
N LEU A 39 -3.72 -6.85 8.37
CA LEU A 39 -2.56 -7.41 7.69
C LEU A 39 -1.26 -6.73 8.11
N ALA A 40 -1.30 -5.44 8.40
CA ALA A 40 -0.13 -4.73 8.90
C ALA A 40 0.33 -5.29 10.23
N ILE A 41 -0.61 -5.73 11.07
CA ILE A 41 -0.29 -6.37 12.34
C ILE A 41 0.21 -7.78 12.11
N LEU A 42 -0.50 -8.55 11.27
CA LEU A 42 -0.16 -9.94 11.02
C LEU A 42 1.25 -10.09 10.42
N TYR A 43 1.60 -9.21 9.52
CA TYR A 43 2.89 -9.26 8.82
C TYR A 43 3.89 -8.23 9.33
N LYS A 44 3.73 -7.74 10.55
CA LYS A 44 4.53 -6.60 11.05
C LYS A 44 6.04 -6.81 11.02
N ASN A 45 6.48 -8.05 11.07
CA ASN A 45 7.92 -8.34 11.02
C ASN A 45 8.44 -8.51 9.60
N ASP A 46 7.54 -8.59 8.63
CA ASP A 46 7.91 -8.94 7.26
C ASP A 46 7.71 -7.79 6.27
N ILE A 47 6.71 -6.96 6.48
CA ILE A 47 6.39 -5.86 5.56
C ILE A 47 6.01 -4.62 6.35
N VAL A 48 5.97 -3.48 5.64
CA VAL A 48 5.45 -2.23 6.19
C VAL A 48 4.28 -1.80 5.32
N VAL A 49 3.20 -1.33 5.92
CA VAL A 49 2.07 -0.77 5.18
C VAL A 49 2.06 0.73 5.43
N TYR A 50 2.12 1.48 4.34
CA TYR A 50 2.03 2.94 4.38
C TYR A 50 0.69 3.38 3.82
N LYS A 51 0.23 4.53 4.24
CA LYS A 51 -0.99 5.11 3.69
C LYS A 51 -0.74 6.56 3.28
N VAL A 52 -1.27 6.93 2.14
CA VAL A 52 -1.13 8.28 1.58
C VAL A 52 -2.53 8.81 1.29
N ASN A 53 -2.89 9.90 1.97
CA ASN A 53 -4.15 10.59 1.70
C ASN A 53 -3.93 11.49 0.48
N VAL A 54 -4.59 11.16 -0.63
CA VAL A 54 -4.32 11.88 -1.89
C VAL A 54 -4.79 13.34 -1.87
N ASP A 55 -5.74 13.68 -1.00
CA ASP A 55 -6.19 15.06 -0.89
C ASP A 55 -5.19 15.92 -0.12
N LYS A 56 -4.47 15.32 0.81
CA LYS A 56 -3.48 16.02 1.61
C LYS A 56 -2.08 15.99 0.99
N GLU A 57 -1.78 14.92 0.26
CA GLU A 57 -0.46 14.73 -0.34
C GLU A 57 -0.58 14.75 -1.87
N LYS A 58 -1.03 15.85 -2.41
CA LYS A 58 -1.33 15.97 -3.83
C LYS A 58 -0.10 15.79 -4.71
N GLU A 59 1.02 16.33 -4.30
CA GLU A 59 2.24 16.21 -5.07
C GLU A 59 2.75 14.79 -5.10
N LEU A 60 2.66 14.10 -3.97
CA LEU A 60 3.09 12.72 -3.88
C LEU A 60 2.20 11.83 -4.73
N ALA A 61 0.88 12.02 -4.66
CA ALA A 61 -0.03 11.26 -5.48
C ALA A 61 0.24 11.49 -6.96
N ALA A 62 0.48 12.74 -7.35
CA ALA A 62 0.79 13.07 -8.73
C ALA A 62 2.10 12.43 -9.19
N ALA A 63 3.11 12.41 -8.31
CA ALA A 63 4.41 11.81 -8.63
C ALA A 63 4.28 10.32 -8.94
N PHE A 64 3.34 9.63 -8.28
CA PHE A 64 3.09 8.22 -8.56
C PHE A 64 2.04 8.00 -9.64
N GLY A 65 1.52 9.08 -10.23
CA GLY A 65 0.55 8.96 -11.31
C GLY A 65 -0.81 8.42 -10.88
N ILE A 66 -1.22 8.70 -9.62
CA ILE A 66 -2.46 8.16 -9.09
C ILE A 66 -3.64 8.91 -9.70
N GLN A 67 -4.51 8.18 -10.40
CA GLN A 67 -5.69 8.76 -11.05
C GLN A 67 -7.00 8.25 -10.46
N SER A 68 -6.96 7.17 -9.71
CA SER A 68 -8.15 6.62 -9.08
C SER A 68 -7.79 6.09 -7.70
N ILE A 69 -8.78 5.93 -6.84
CA ILE A 69 -8.57 5.40 -5.49
C ILE A 69 -9.68 4.40 -5.16
N PRO A 70 -9.37 3.39 -4.37
CA PRO A 70 -8.04 3.13 -3.81
C PRO A 70 -7.08 2.60 -4.86
N THR A 71 -5.81 2.90 -4.70
CA THR A 71 -4.76 2.30 -5.51
C THR A 71 -3.69 1.80 -4.54
N PHE A 72 -3.19 0.61 -4.82
CA PHE A 72 -2.20 -0.04 -3.97
C PHE A 72 -0.92 -0.27 -4.75
N LEU A 73 0.19 0.12 -4.14
CA LEU A 73 1.49 -0.10 -4.74
C LEU A 73 2.19 -1.14 -3.89
N PHE A 74 2.55 -2.26 -4.51
CA PHE A 74 3.25 -3.36 -3.86
C PHE A 74 4.71 -3.26 -4.23
N ILE A 75 5.56 -2.93 -3.27
CA ILE A 75 6.98 -2.69 -3.53
C ILE A 75 7.80 -3.82 -2.90
N PRO A 76 8.36 -4.71 -3.73
CA PRO A 76 9.19 -5.79 -3.21
C PRO A 76 10.54 -5.25 -2.76
N LYS A 77 11.27 -6.04 -2.01
CA LYS A 77 12.61 -5.67 -1.59
C LYS A 77 13.52 -5.51 -2.81
N GLU A 78 13.33 -6.34 -3.80
CA GLU A 78 14.08 -6.28 -5.05
C GLU A 78 13.11 -6.49 -6.20
N GLY A 79 13.34 -5.79 -7.29
CA GLY A 79 12.52 -5.90 -8.49
C GLY A 79 11.55 -4.75 -8.63
N GLN A 80 10.69 -4.85 -9.63
CA GLN A 80 9.79 -3.76 -9.98
C GLN A 80 8.53 -3.81 -9.14
N PRO A 81 8.03 -2.65 -8.70
CA PRO A 81 6.74 -2.59 -8.02
C PRO A 81 5.59 -3.00 -8.91
N GLN A 82 4.51 -3.47 -8.30
CA GLN A 82 3.26 -3.73 -8.99
C GLN A 82 2.19 -2.80 -8.44
N ILE A 83 1.29 -2.37 -9.31
CA ILE A 83 0.22 -1.46 -8.94
C ILE A 83 -1.11 -2.15 -9.16
N SER A 84 -2.06 -1.93 -8.27
CA SER A 84 -3.40 -2.49 -8.37
C SER A 84 -4.40 -1.39 -8.05
N MET A 85 -5.39 -1.21 -8.93
CA MET A 85 -6.40 -0.19 -8.75
C MET A 85 -7.71 -0.83 -8.33
N GLY A 86 -8.38 -0.19 -7.37
CA GLY A 86 -9.66 -0.67 -6.86
C GLY A 86 -9.51 -1.52 -5.61
N ALA A 87 -10.63 -1.73 -4.92
CA ALA A 87 -10.63 -2.52 -3.69
C ALA A 87 -10.32 -3.98 -3.99
N LEU A 88 -9.52 -4.57 -3.14
CA LEU A 88 -9.17 -5.99 -3.24
C LEU A 88 -9.71 -6.73 -2.03
N PRO A 89 -10.11 -7.99 -2.21
CA PRO A 89 -10.47 -8.81 -1.06
C PRO A 89 -9.24 -9.23 -0.29
N ARG A 90 -9.44 -9.61 0.97
CA ARG A 90 -8.35 -10.00 1.87
C ARG A 90 -7.44 -11.06 1.26
N GLU A 91 -8.03 -12.09 0.67
CA GLU A 91 -7.23 -13.19 0.11
C GLU A 91 -6.33 -12.73 -1.04
N GLU A 92 -6.72 -11.71 -1.76
CA GLU A 92 -5.86 -11.19 -2.83
C GLU A 92 -4.66 -10.43 -2.25
N PHE A 93 -4.88 -9.66 -1.18
CA PHE A 93 -3.76 -9.02 -0.48
C PHE A 93 -2.80 -10.06 0.08
N VAL A 94 -3.33 -11.10 0.72
CA VAL A 94 -2.49 -12.16 1.28
C VAL A 94 -1.68 -12.83 0.18
N LYS A 95 -2.31 -13.10 -0.95
CA LYS A 95 -1.62 -13.71 -2.08
C LYS A 95 -0.47 -12.83 -2.57
N GLN A 96 -0.73 -11.54 -2.74
CA GLN A 96 0.31 -10.61 -3.20
C GLN A 96 1.44 -10.48 -2.17
N ILE A 97 1.10 -10.43 -0.90
CA ILE A 97 2.12 -10.36 0.15
C ILE A 97 2.98 -11.61 0.11
N ASP A 98 2.36 -12.78 0.13
CA ASP A 98 3.10 -14.04 0.24
C ASP A 98 3.90 -14.35 -1.02
N THR A 99 3.30 -14.18 -2.20
CA THR A 99 3.96 -14.62 -3.43
C THR A 99 4.81 -13.53 -4.07
N PHE A 100 4.34 -12.29 -4.05
CA PHE A 100 5.07 -11.22 -4.73
C PHE A 100 6.05 -10.50 -3.80
N LEU A 101 5.60 -10.13 -2.60
CA LEU A 101 6.47 -9.38 -1.68
C LEU A 101 7.44 -10.28 -0.94
N LEU A 102 6.97 -11.38 -0.40
CA LEU A 102 7.79 -12.28 0.42
C LEU A 102 8.34 -13.47 -0.35
N LYS A 103 7.83 -13.69 -1.56
CA LYS A 103 8.31 -14.75 -2.47
C LYS A 103 8.29 -16.13 -1.82
N LYS A 104 7.25 -16.39 -1.06
CA LYS A 104 7.06 -17.71 -0.49
C LYS A 104 6.63 -18.68 -1.58
N LYS A 105 7.09 -19.90 -1.45
CA LYS A 105 6.75 -20.94 -2.44
C LYS A 105 5.48 -21.66 -2.08
#